data_b389b8ae4bf6513e57e8b8cd6977e08b
#
_entry.id   b389b8ae4bf6513e57e8b8cd6977e08b
#
_cell.length_a   1.000
_cell.length_b   1.000
_cell.length_c   1.000
_cell.angle_alpha   90.00
_cell.angle_beta   90.00
_cell.angle_gamma   90.00
#
_symmetry.space_group_name_H-M   'P 1'
#
loop_
_entity.id
_entity.type
_entity.pdbx_description
1 polymer ?
#
loop_
_entity_poly.entity_id
_entity_poly.type
_entity_poly.pdbx_seq_one_letter_code
_entity_poly.pdbx_strand_id
1 'polypeptide(L)'
;MKYLSTLVLSVLFIVSGFAQKDLPTDYLSSEFHKGRRDLLRSKMPENSVAVFFANAVRNRANDVDYIYHQDPNFYYLTGYKEPHSVLVIFSDMQEKDGKKFNELIYVQKKDARSEMWDGRRLGVEGTMKELGFDTAFNGKEFLSSDINFMEFDSVMFDDFKDDYRDNVRDEADLASLVESFKTQVGYYIEEGAPKATEEMRLEMSKEGAIQTQRAKIDTRTLRTLMGSMRQIKTPEEMVLLKKAVRISAMGQVEVMKAMKPNMSETEIQGIHEYVYKKYGTEYEGYPSIVGAGENGCVLHYIENSRTKVEGDLVLMDLGAEYHGYTADVTRTIPASGKFTPEQKAIYDIVYEAQNAGIEAAVIGNNGRKTFEEAIKVINKGLLELGIIKSLDERHMYLPHGISHHIGLDVHDLNDGSSFMPNMVVTIEPGIYIPEGSPCDEKWWGIAVRIEDDILITEKGPINLSGEAPRKSNEIEAMMKQKSALDDFTLPKLDD
;
A
#
# COMPACT_ATOMS: atom_id res chain seq x y z
N MET A 1 -43.16 42.05 -22.85
CA MET A 1 -43.21 40.82 -22.03
C MET A 1 -42.62 39.55 -22.66
N LYS A 2 -42.35 39.48 -23.97
CA LYS A 2 -41.78 38.28 -24.62
C LYS A 2 -40.22 38.17 -24.51
N TYR A 3 -39.52 39.21 -24.17
CA TYR A 3 -38.06 39.22 -24.08
C TYR A 3 -37.50 38.93 -22.65
N LEU A 4 -38.33 39.02 -21.62
CA LEU A 4 -37.93 38.75 -20.24
C LEU A 4 -37.90 37.24 -19.93
N SER A 5 -38.75 36.45 -20.64
CA SER A 5 -38.83 34.99 -20.47
C SER A 5 -37.63 34.26 -21.08
N THR A 6 -37.02 34.82 -22.14
CA THR A 6 -35.87 34.20 -22.81
C THR A 6 -34.56 34.41 -22.04
N LEU A 7 -34.44 35.51 -21.31
CA LEU A 7 -33.25 35.80 -20.49
C LEU A 7 -33.19 34.93 -19.23
N VAL A 8 -34.35 34.60 -18.64
CA VAL A 8 -34.42 33.73 -17.43
C VAL A 8 -34.09 32.27 -17.79
N LEU A 9 -34.46 31.79 -18.99
CA LEU A 9 -34.12 30.43 -19.42
C LEU A 9 -32.62 30.28 -19.76
N SER A 10 -31.98 31.34 -20.27
CA SER A 10 -30.56 31.33 -20.59
C SER A 10 -29.64 31.37 -19.34
N VAL A 11 -30.12 31.96 -18.24
CA VAL A 11 -29.37 31.99 -16.95
C VAL A 11 -29.46 30.66 -16.20
N LEU A 12 -30.58 29.92 -16.36
CA LEU A 12 -30.74 28.60 -15.74
C LEU A 12 -29.88 27.49 -16.40
N PHE A 13 -29.48 27.65 -17.65
CA PHE A 13 -28.57 26.70 -18.32
C PHE A 13 -27.06 26.92 -18.02
N ILE A 14 -26.70 28.08 -17.48
CA ILE A 14 -25.30 28.37 -17.13
C ILE A 14 -24.93 27.88 -15.73
N VAL A 15 -25.90 27.63 -14.85
CA VAL A 15 -25.65 27.17 -13.46
C VAL A 15 -25.44 25.65 -13.35
N SER A 16 -25.84 24.87 -14.36
CA SER A 16 -25.65 23.41 -14.32
C SER A 16 -24.28 22.90 -14.76
N GLY A 17 -23.34 23.79 -15.13
CA GLY A 17 -22.00 23.43 -15.59
C GLY A 17 -20.88 23.53 -14.52
N PHE A 18 -21.18 23.93 -13.30
CA PHE A 18 -20.15 24.20 -12.28
C PHE A 18 -20.06 23.17 -11.12
N ALA A 19 -20.84 22.10 -11.16
CA ALA A 19 -20.91 21.15 -10.05
C ALA A 19 -19.83 20.05 -10.05
N GLN A 20 -18.81 20.10 -10.90
CA GLN A 20 -17.86 19.02 -11.07
C GLN A 20 -16.37 19.45 -10.93
N LYS A 21 -16.08 20.61 -10.31
CA LYS A 21 -14.71 21.15 -10.28
C LYS A 21 -13.90 20.85 -9.02
N ASP A 22 -14.45 20.19 -8.02
CA ASP A 22 -13.80 20.05 -6.70
C ASP A 22 -13.40 18.60 -6.34
N LEU A 23 -13.44 17.67 -7.30
CA LEU A 23 -12.93 16.31 -7.09
C LEU A 23 -11.48 16.21 -7.59
N PRO A 24 -10.63 15.41 -6.94
CA PRO A 24 -9.30 15.13 -7.45
C PRO A 24 -9.37 14.61 -8.88
N THR A 25 -8.53 15.17 -9.77
CA THR A 25 -8.55 14.85 -11.20
C THR A 25 -7.28 14.13 -11.67
N ASP A 26 -6.39 13.83 -10.75
CA ASP A 26 -5.07 13.24 -11.01
C ASP A 26 -4.97 11.74 -10.70
N TYR A 27 -6.11 11.05 -10.59
CA TYR A 27 -6.16 9.59 -10.58
C TYR A 27 -5.66 9.01 -11.90
N LEU A 28 -5.17 7.77 -11.87
CA LEU A 28 -4.85 7.03 -13.09
C LEU A 28 -6.10 6.86 -13.96
N SER A 29 -5.91 6.99 -15.27
CA SER A 29 -7.04 6.95 -16.22
C SER A 29 -7.57 5.53 -16.45
N SER A 30 -8.79 5.42 -16.99
CA SER A 30 -9.36 4.14 -17.40
C SER A 30 -8.50 3.43 -18.45
N GLU A 31 -7.83 4.18 -19.33
CA GLU A 31 -6.90 3.66 -20.34
C GLU A 31 -5.65 3.04 -19.69
N PHE A 32 -5.14 3.66 -18.62
CA PHE A 32 -4.06 3.06 -17.83
C PHE A 32 -4.47 1.68 -17.31
N HIS A 33 -5.59 1.61 -16.60
CA HIS A 33 -6.06 0.35 -16.00
C HIS A 33 -6.35 -0.71 -17.07
N LYS A 34 -6.97 -0.32 -18.20
CA LYS A 34 -7.15 -1.21 -19.35
C LYS A 34 -5.83 -1.72 -19.89
N GLY A 35 -4.84 -0.84 -20.04
CA GLY A 35 -3.49 -1.22 -20.47
C GLY A 35 -2.82 -2.22 -19.52
N ARG A 36 -3.11 -2.15 -18.21
CA ARG A 36 -2.61 -3.15 -17.24
C ARG A 36 -3.30 -4.50 -17.40
N ARG A 37 -4.62 -4.52 -17.64
CA ARG A 37 -5.35 -5.78 -17.94
C ARG A 37 -4.86 -6.41 -19.25
N ASP A 38 -4.63 -5.62 -20.28
CA ASP A 38 -4.10 -6.10 -21.57
C ASP A 38 -2.68 -6.66 -21.41
N LEU A 39 -1.83 -6.02 -20.62
CA LEU A 39 -0.48 -6.50 -20.32
C LEU A 39 -0.52 -7.81 -19.52
N LEU A 40 -1.36 -7.91 -18.49
CA LEU A 40 -1.52 -9.15 -17.73
C LEU A 40 -1.95 -10.29 -18.67
N ARG A 41 -2.97 -10.06 -19.49
CA ARG A 41 -3.47 -11.05 -20.46
C ARG A 41 -2.38 -11.54 -21.39
N SER A 42 -1.51 -10.66 -21.86
CA SER A 42 -0.39 -11.02 -22.74
C SER A 42 0.69 -11.89 -22.06
N LYS A 43 0.70 -11.91 -20.72
CA LYS A 43 1.65 -12.70 -19.92
C LYS A 43 1.03 -14.00 -19.38
N MET A 44 -0.29 -14.12 -19.41
CA MET A 44 -1.01 -15.30 -18.92
C MET A 44 -0.70 -16.51 -19.82
N PRO A 45 -0.65 -17.74 -19.26
CA PRO A 45 -0.64 -18.96 -20.04
C PRO A 45 -1.84 -19.04 -20.99
N GLU A 46 -1.69 -19.70 -22.14
CA GLU A 46 -2.81 -20.01 -23.03
C GLU A 46 -3.90 -20.79 -22.29
N ASN A 47 -5.14 -20.65 -22.69
CA ASN A 47 -6.31 -21.31 -22.09
C ASN A 47 -6.36 -21.17 -20.55
N SER A 48 -6.12 -19.96 -20.04
CA SER A 48 -6.16 -19.66 -18.61
C SER A 48 -7.15 -18.55 -18.27
N VAL A 49 -7.54 -18.51 -16.99
CA VAL A 49 -8.41 -17.46 -16.45
C VAL A 49 -7.84 -16.96 -15.12
N ALA A 50 -7.82 -15.66 -14.93
CA ALA A 50 -7.41 -15.00 -13.67
C ALA A 50 -8.63 -14.38 -13.00
N VAL A 51 -8.79 -14.63 -11.70
CA VAL A 51 -9.91 -14.09 -10.90
C VAL A 51 -9.35 -13.28 -9.74
N PHE A 52 -9.82 -12.03 -9.64
CA PHE A 52 -9.46 -11.10 -8.58
C PHE A 52 -10.68 -10.70 -7.80
N PHE A 53 -10.52 -10.57 -6.50
CA PHE A 53 -11.57 -10.11 -5.59
C PHE A 53 -11.22 -8.75 -5.02
N ALA A 54 -12.24 -7.92 -4.80
CA ALA A 54 -12.11 -6.73 -3.99
C ALA A 54 -11.66 -7.08 -2.57
N ASN A 55 -11.05 -6.12 -1.86
CA ASN A 55 -10.65 -6.36 -0.47
C ASN A 55 -11.85 -6.49 0.46
N ALA A 56 -11.63 -7.06 1.65
CA ALA A 56 -12.66 -7.20 2.67
C ALA A 56 -12.99 -5.86 3.34
N VAL A 57 -14.26 -5.62 3.58
CA VAL A 57 -14.70 -4.61 4.57
C VAL A 57 -14.43 -5.16 5.96
N ARG A 58 -13.63 -4.45 6.75
CA ARG A 58 -13.23 -4.89 8.09
C ARG A 58 -14.02 -4.16 9.15
N ASN A 59 -14.73 -4.91 9.98
CA ASN A 59 -15.49 -4.35 11.08
C ASN A 59 -14.56 -3.96 12.25
N ARG A 60 -14.74 -2.73 12.74
CA ARG A 60 -14.03 -2.22 13.91
C ARG A 60 -14.75 -2.62 15.20
N ALA A 61 -16.04 -2.28 15.30
CA ALA A 61 -16.89 -2.61 16.45
C ALA A 61 -18.37 -2.37 16.13
N ASN A 62 -19.25 -3.31 16.45
CA ASN A 62 -20.69 -3.24 16.21
C ASN A 62 -21.04 -2.91 14.74
N ASP A 63 -21.58 -1.72 14.49
CA ASP A 63 -21.98 -1.19 13.19
C ASP A 63 -20.96 -0.19 12.60
N VAL A 64 -19.76 -0.11 13.17
CA VAL A 64 -18.68 0.76 12.70
C VAL A 64 -17.60 -0.07 12.05
N ASP A 65 -17.31 0.19 10.78
CA ASP A 65 -16.22 -0.42 10.05
C ASP A 65 -14.96 0.46 10.06
N TYR A 66 -13.79 -0.17 9.79
CA TYR A 66 -12.60 0.59 9.42
C TYR A 66 -12.79 1.24 8.05
N ILE A 67 -12.04 2.30 7.79
CA ILE A 67 -12.03 2.93 6.46
C ILE A 67 -11.64 1.85 5.44
N TYR A 68 -12.46 1.70 4.39
CA TYR A 68 -12.24 0.70 3.36
C TYR A 68 -11.02 1.04 2.51
N HIS A 69 -10.15 0.07 2.32
CA HIS A 69 -9.01 0.13 1.41
C HIS A 69 -9.10 -1.01 0.39
N GLN A 70 -9.01 -0.68 -0.89
CA GLN A 70 -9.13 -1.66 -1.97
C GLN A 70 -7.89 -2.57 -2.05
N ASP A 71 -8.08 -3.80 -2.54
CA ASP A 71 -6.97 -4.68 -2.88
C ASP A 71 -6.06 -4.03 -3.94
N PRO A 72 -4.74 -3.95 -3.71
CA PRO A 72 -3.83 -3.27 -4.62
C PRO A 72 -3.81 -3.84 -6.05
N ASN A 73 -3.93 -5.16 -6.24
CA ASN A 73 -4.01 -5.77 -7.56
C ASN A 73 -5.33 -5.45 -8.25
N PHE A 74 -6.44 -5.51 -7.50
CA PHE A 74 -7.75 -5.17 -8.01
C PHE A 74 -7.81 -3.70 -8.45
N TYR A 75 -7.30 -2.78 -7.60
CA TYR A 75 -7.20 -1.36 -7.95
C TYR A 75 -6.33 -1.11 -9.17
N TYR A 76 -5.14 -1.73 -9.24
CA TYR A 76 -4.20 -1.59 -10.36
C TYR A 76 -4.80 -1.97 -11.70
N LEU A 77 -5.62 -3.01 -11.70
CA LEU A 77 -6.26 -3.54 -12.91
C LEU A 77 -7.56 -2.80 -13.28
N THR A 78 -8.25 -2.18 -12.32
CA THR A 78 -9.60 -1.67 -12.55
C THR A 78 -9.78 -0.18 -12.30
N GLY A 79 -9.05 0.41 -11.36
CA GLY A 79 -9.35 1.72 -10.80
C GLY A 79 -10.62 1.76 -9.92
N TYR A 80 -11.25 0.61 -9.68
CA TYR A 80 -12.47 0.50 -8.88
C TYR A 80 -12.15 0.52 -7.39
N LYS A 81 -12.85 1.36 -6.62
CA LYS A 81 -12.54 1.63 -5.21
C LYS A 81 -13.60 1.13 -4.23
N GLU A 82 -14.65 0.48 -4.72
CA GLU A 82 -15.74 -0.01 -3.90
C GLU A 82 -15.52 -1.49 -3.53
N PRO A 83 -16.07 -1.97 -2.40
CA PRO A 83 -15.99 -3.37 -2.00
C PRO A 83 -16.90 -4.28 -2.84
N HIS A 84 -16.91 -5.57 -2.51
CA HIS A 84 -17.86 -6.56 -3.00
C HIS A 84 -17.87 -6.68 -4.53
N SER A 85 -16.71 -6.93 -5.12
CA SER A 85 -16.52 -6.98 -6.56
C SER A 85 -15.60 -8.12 -6.97
N VAL A 86 -15.79 -8.63 -8.18
CA VAL A 86 -14.97 -9.67 -8.80
C VAL A 86 -14.58 -9.24 -10.20
N LEU A 87 -13.30 -9.38 -10.54
CA LEU A 87 -12.76 -9.21 -11.89
C LEU A 87 -12.33 -10.57 -12.42
N VAL A 88 -12.79 -10.92 -13.61
CA VAL A 88 -12.39 -12.13 -14.33
C VAL A 88 -11.70 -11.74 -15.63
N ILE A 89 -10.46 -12.19 -15.84
CA ILE A 89 -9.67 -11.95 -17.05
C ILE A 89 -9.35 -13.28 -17.70
N PHE A 90 -9.70 -13.42 -18.97
CA PHE A 90 -9.39 -14.61 -19.77
C PHE A 90 -8.16 -14.35 -20.64
N SER A 91 -7.26 -15.36 -20.75
CA SER A 91 -6.12 -15.27 -21.70
C SER A 91 -6.61 -15.16 -23.13
N ASP A 92 -7.68 -15.89 -23.48
CA ASP A 92 -8.21 -16.01 -24.81
C ASP A 92 -9.61 -15.36 -24.92
N MET A 93 -9.96 -14.95 -26.14
CA MET A 93 -11.27 -14.36 -26.43
C MET A 93 -12.37 -15.42 -26.23
N GLN A 94 -13.32 -15.10 -25.36
CA GLN A 94 -14.53 -15.89 -25.14
C GLN A 94 -15.64 -15.42 -26.08
N GLU A 95 -16.61 -16.28 -26.38
CA GLU A 95 -17.81 -15.92 -27.14
C GLU A 95 -19.04 -16.52 -26.47
N LYS A 96 -20.03 -15.67 -26.23
CA LYS A 96 -21.33 -16.07 -25.70
C LYS A 96 -22.45 -15.23 -26.33
N ASP A 97 -23.51 -15.85 -26.79
CA ASP A 97 -24.67 -15.18 -27.44
C ASP A 97 -24.25 -14.22 -28.56
N GLY A 98 -23.22 -14.58 -29.32
CA GLY A 98 -22.66 -13.79 -30.41
C GLY A 98 -21.84 -12.55 -29.95
N LYS A 99 -21.62 -12.37 -28.66
CA LYS A 99 -20.76 -11.33 -28.10
C LYS A 99 -19.40 -11.90 -27.74
N LYS A 100 -18.34 -11.20 -28.13
CA LYS A 100 -16.95 -11.53 -27.79
C LYS A 100 -16.49 -10.69 -26.62
N PHE A 101 -15.81 -11.31 -25.67
CA PHE A 101 -15.23 -10.65 -24.51
C PHE A 101 -14.00 -11.45 -24.03
N ASN A 102 -13.13 -10.81 -23.28
CA ASN A 102 -11.97 -11.43 -22.63
C ASN A 102 -11.76 -10.93 -21.20
N GLU A 103 -12.71 -10.16 -20.68
CA GLU A 103 -12.77 -9.71 -19.30
C GLU A 103 -14.23 -9.47 -18.89
N LEU A 104 -14.51 -9.70 -17.60
CA LEU A 104 -15.80 -9.43 -16.98
C LEU A 104 -15.55 -8.81 -15.60
N ILE A 105 -16.35 -7.80 -15.25
CA ILE A 105 -16.34 -7.25 -13.89
C ILE A 105 -17.73 -7.34 -13.28
N TYR A 106 -17.79 -7.82 -12.05
CA TYR A 106 -19.01 -7.92 -11.26
C TYR A 106 -18.92 -6.93 -10.11
N VAL A 107 -19.92 -6.04 -9.99
CA VAL A 107 -19.86 -4.89 -9.09
C VAL A 107 -21.14 -4.75 -8.27
N GLN A 108 -21.08 -3.97 -7.21
CA GLN A 108 -22.25 -3.66 -6.40
C GLN A 108 -23.35 -3.00 -7.21
N LYS A 109 -24.60 -3.28 -6.87
CA LYS A 109 -25.77 -2.59 -7.43
C LYS A 109 -25.76 -1.12 -7.01
N LYS A 110 -26.00 -0.23 -7.97
CA LYS A 110 -26.34 1.17 -7.66
C LYS A 110 -27.74 1.22 -7.07
N ASP A 111 -27.85 1.68 -5.84
CA ASP A 111 -29.11 1.72 -5.09
C ASP A 111 -29.15 2.97 -4.21
N ALA A 112 -30.14 3.82 -4.45
CA ALA A 112 -30.27 5.12 -3.77
C ALA A 112 -30.38 5.03 -2.24
N ARG A 113 -30.95 3.93 -1.72
CA ARG A 113 -31.06 3.73 -0.28
C ARG A 113 -29.70 3.37 0.31
N SER A 114 -28.96 2.47 -0.31
CA SER A 114 -27.60 2.11 0.11
C SER A 114 -26.65 3.31 -0.01
N GLU A 115 -26.72 4.05 -1.12
CA GLU A 115 -25.90 5.26 -1.32
C GLU A 115 -26.14 6.34 -0.25
N MET A 116 -27.34 6.39 0.32
CA MET A 116 -27.67 7.31 1.41
C MET A 116 -26.92 6.94 2.71
N TRP A 117 -26.60 5.66 2.91
CA TRP A 117 -25.94 5.15 4.12
C TRP A 117 -24.43 5.00 3.96
N ASP A 118 -24.01 4.39 2.84
CA ASP A 118 -22.64 3.89 2.67
C ASP A 118 -21.82 4.74 1.67
N GLY A 119 -22.44 5.74 1.05
CA GLY A 119 -21.80 6.56 0.03
C GLY A 119 -22.15 6.16 -1.40
N ARG A 120 -21.65 6.93 -2.35
CA ARG A 120 -21.98 6.76 -3.79
C ARG A 120 -21.42 5.46 -4.32
N ARG A 121 -22.17 4.85 -5.26
CA ARG A 121 -21.79 3.64 -5.97
C ARG A 121 -21.82 3.86 -7.49
N LEU A 122 -20.81 3.34 -8.19
CA LEU A 122 -20.76 3.38 -9.66
C LEU A 122 -21.88 2.53 -10.26
N GLY A 123 -22.09 1.34 -9.73
CA GLY A 123 -22.97 0.34 -10.35
C GLY A 123 -22.47 -0.10 -11.72
N VAL A 124 -23.23 -0.92 -12.42
CA VAL A 124 -22.85 -1.48 -13.72
C VAL A 124 -22.59 -0.38 -14.77
N GLU A 125 -23.52 0.56 -14.92
CA GLU A 125 -23.42 1.63 -15.93
C GLU A 125 -22.25 2.59 -15.67
N GLY A 126 -22.03 2.97 -14.38
CA GLY A 126 -20.91 3.82 -13.98
C GLY A 126 -19.58 3.12 -14.21
N THR A 127 -19.46 1.84 -13.88
CA THR A 127 -18.26 1.03 -14.10
C THR A 127 -17.88 0.96 -15.58
N MET A 128 -18.84 0.71 -16.44
CA MET A 128 -18.60 0.70 -17.90
C MET A 128 -18.16 2.08 -18.40
N LYS A 129 -18.86 3.13 -17.99
CA LYS A 129 -18.64 4.50 -18.48
C LYS A 129 -17.34 5.12 -17.96
N GLU A 130 -17.04 4.95 -16.66
CA GLU A 130 -15.95 5.68 -16.00
C GLU A 130 -14.64 4.87 -15.96
N LEU A 131 -14.73 3.53 -15.92
CA LEU A 131 -13.59 2.64 -15.84
C LEU A 131 -13.27 1.90 -17.15
N GLY A 132 -14.05 2.16 -18.20
CA GLY A 132 -13.78 1.68 -19.57
C GLY A 132 -13.90 0.17 -19.73
N PHE A 133 -14.84 -0.47 -19.00
CA PHE A 133 -15.18 -1.87 -19.23
C PHE A 133 -16.25 -1.99 -20.33
N ASP A 134 -16.01 -2.88 -21.29
CA ASP A 134 -17.01 -3.18 -22.32
C ASP A 134 -18.22 -3.95 -21.76
N THR A 135 -17.98 -4.73 -20.68
CA THR A 135 -19.00 -5.58 -20.06
C THR A 135 -18.85 -5.59 -18.54
N ALA A 136 -19.89 -5.17 -17.84
CA ALA A 136 -20.00 -5.23 -16.39
C ALA A 136 -21.34 -5.83 -15.98
N PHE A 137 -21.38 -6.50 -14.84
CA PHE A 137 -22.54 -7.17 -14.29
C PHE A 137 -22.78 -6.80 -12.82
N ASN A 138 -23.98 -7.06 -12.33
CA ASN A 138 -24.22 -7.01 -10.90
C ASN A 138 -23.56 -8.20 -10.19
N GLY A 139 -23.05 -8.01 -8.96
CA GLY A 139 -22.42 -9.07 -8.17
C GLY A 139 -23.27 -10.35 -8.04
N LYS A 140 -24.60 -10.22 -7.95
CA LYS A 140 -25.50 -11.38 -7.91
C LYS A 140 -25.42 -12.27 -9.15
N GLU A 141 -25.08 -11.71 -10.30
CA GLU A 141 -24.94 -12.48 -11.53
C GLU A 141 -23.69 -13.36 -11.53
N PHE A 142 -22.69 -13.04 -10.69
CA PHE A 142 -21.54 -13.91 -10.47
C PHE A 142 -21.92 -15.22 -9.76
N LEU A 143 -22.87 -15.17 -8.82
CA LEU A 143 -23.33 -16.33 -8.06
C LEU A 143 -23.98 -17.40 -8.95
N SER A 144 -24.54 -16.97 -10.08
CA SER A 144 -25.17 -17.83 -11.09
C SER A 144 -24.46 -17.76 -12.44
N SER A 145 -23.19 -17.38 -12.42
CA SER A 145 -22.41 -17.30 -13.66
C SER A 145 -22.26 -18.69 -14.29
N ASP A 146 -22.28 -18.74 -15.60
CA ASP A 146 -22.07 -19.96 -16.38
C ASP A 146 -20.63 -20.10 -16.89
N ILE A 147 -19.68 -19.44 -16.22
CA ILE A 147 -18.24 -19.62 -16.50
C ILE A 147 -17.86 -21.04 -16.14
N ASN A 148 -17.50 -21.84 -17.13
CA ASN A 148 -17.04 -23.21 -16.88
C ASN A 148 -15.54 -23.24 -16.56
N PHE A 149 -15.18 -23.03 -15.29
CA PHE A 149 -13.79 -23.04 -14.84
C PHE A 149 -13.07 -24.38 -15.07
N MET A 150 -13.80 -25.48 -15.34
CA MET A 150 -13.22 -26.79 -15.61
C MET A 150 -12.59 -26.90 -17.01
N GLU A 151 -12.92 -26.01 -17.93
CA GLU A 151 -12.38 -26.02 -19.30
C GLU A 151 -11.02 -25.34 -19.44
N PHE A 152 -10.60 -24.57 -18.42
CA PHE A 152 -9.31 -23.88 -18.43
C PHE A 152 -8.18 -24.79 -17.97
N ASP A 153 -7.00 -24.60 -18.57
CA ASP A 153 -5.77 -25.28 -18.18
C ASP A 153 -5.15 -24.70 -16.91
N SER A 154 -5.49 -23.46 -16.56
CA SER A 154 -5.12 -22.85 -15.29
C SER A 154 -6.19 -21.84 -14.85
N VAL A 155 -6.66 -21.99 -13.61
CA VAL A 155 -7.52 -21.02 -12.92
C VAL A 155 -6.69 -20.34 -11.85
N MET A 156 -6.29 -19.09 -12.13
CA MET A 156 -5.33 -18.35 -11.32
C MET A 156 -6.06 -17.36 -10.39
N PHE A 157 -5.70 -17.38 -9.12
CA PHE A 157 -6.15 -16.44 -8.10
C PHE A 157 -5.18 -16.41 -6.92
N ASP A 158 -5.21 -15.36 -6.10
CA ASP A 158 -4.45 -15.32 -4.85
C ASP A 158 -5.18 -16.13 -3.77
N ASP A 159 -4.43 -16.80 -2.88
CA ASP A 159 -5.00 -17.56 -1.77
C ASP A 159 -5.91 -16.67 -0.89
N PHE A 160 -7.01 -17.26 -0.44
CA PHE A 160 -7.96 -16.56 0.41
C PHE A 160 -7.41 -16.36 1.82
N LYS A 161 -7.61 -15.15 2.35
CA LYS A 161 -7.14 -14.78 3.69
C LYS A 161 -8.11 -15.13 4.81
N ASP A 162 -9.35 -15.51 4.47
CA ASP A 162 -10.45 -15.84 5.39
C ASP A 162 -10.72 -14.73 6.46
N ASP A 163 -10.46 -13.48 6.11
CA ASP A 163 -10.60 -12.29 6.98
C ASP A 163 -11.82 -11.44 6.64
N TYR A 164 -12.78 -11.98 5.91
CA TYR A 164 -14.03 -11.35 5.52
C TYR A 164 -15.21 -11.87 6.37
N ARG A 165 -16.23 -11.02 6.53
CA ARG A 165 -17.48 -11.37 7.22
C ARG A 165 -18.58 -11.57 6.20
N ASP A 166 -19.42 -12.57 6.44
CA ASP A 166 -20.69 -12.75 5.77
C ASP A 166 -21.71 -11.71 6.27
N ASN A 167 -22.25 -10.94 5.34
CA ASN A 167 -23.36 -10.03 5.59
C ASN A 167 -24.67 -10.63 5.04
N VAL A 168 -25.37 -11.36 5.84
CA VAL A 168 -26.65 -12.03 5.48
C VAL A 168 -27.72 -11.11 4.88
N ARG A 169 -27.51 -9.79 4.88
CA ARG A 169 -28.41 -8.81 4.27
C ARG A 169 -28.00 -8.44 2.84
N ASP A 170 -26.78 -8.80 2.43
CA ASP A 170 -26.25 -8.58 1.09
C ASP A 170 -25.91 -9.92 0.45
N GLU A 171 -26.77 -10.40 -0.43
CA GLU A 171 -26.61 -11.68 -1.13
C GLU A 171 -25.39 -11.74 -2.06
N ALA A 172 -24.73 -10.61 -2.31
CA ALA A 172 -23.56 -10.51 -3.17
C ALA A 172 -22.42 -9.74 -2.49
N ASP A 173 -22.28 -9.89 -1.18
CA ASP A 173 -21.11 -9.41 -0.46
C ASP A 173 -19.87 -10.25 -0.80
N LEU A 174 -18.71 -9.85 -0.32
CA LEU A 174 -17.45 -10.53 -0.65
C LEU A 174 -17.48 -12.01 -0.20
N ALA A 175 -18.06 -12.31 0.96
CA ALA A 175 -18.16 -13.69 1.46
C ALA A 175 -18.95 -14.57 0.49
N SER A 176 -20.12 -14.12 0.08
CA SER A 176 -20.98 -14.83 -0.90
C SER A 176 -20.27 -15.01 -2.24
N LEU A 177 -19.58 -13.98 -2.73
CA LEU A 177 -18.85 -14.04 -4.00
C LEU A 177 -17.69 -15.05 -3.94
N VAL A 178 -16.90 -15.04 -2.86
CA VAL A 178 -15.77 -15.97 -2.67
C VAL A 178 -16.27 -17.40 -2.50
N GLU A 179 -17.30 -17.64 -1.69
CA GLU A 179 -17.86 -18.99 -1.49
C GLU A 179 -18.50 -19.56 -2.77
N SER A 180 -19.14 -18.69 -3.55
CA SER A 180 -19.63 -19.07 -4.89
C SER A 180 -18.48 -19.50 -5.80
N PHE A 181 -17.40 -18.73 -5.86
CA PHE A 181 -16.22 -19.07 -6.64
C PHE A 181 -15.56 -20.37 -6.16
N LYS A 182 -15.34 -20.52 -4.85
CA LYS A 182 -14.82 -21.77 -4.27
C LYS A 182 -15.64 -22.98 -4.68
N THR A 183 -16.98 -22.82 -4.69
CA THR A 183 -17.89 -23.88 -5.16
C THR A 183 -17.73 -24.12 -6.66
N GLN A 184 -17.71 -23.09 -7.49
CA GLN A 184 -17.59 -23.20 -8.95
C GLN A 184 -16.29 -23.87 -9.39
N VAL A 185 -15.17 -23.65 -8.68
CA VAL A 185 -13.87 -24.28 -8.99
C VAL A 185 -13.63 -25.62 -8.29
N GLY A 186 -14.55 -26.06 -7.45
CA GLY A 186 -14.38 -27.26 -6.63
C GLY A 186 -13.22 -27.16 -5.63
N TYR A 187 -13.05 -25.99 -5.00
CA TYR A 187 -11.95 -25.68 -4.07
C TYR A 187 -11.85 -26.66 -2.90
N TYR A 188 -12.99 -27.12 -2.39
CA TYR A 188 -13.06 -28.04 -1.26
C TYR A 188 -12.82 -29.51 -1.64
N ILE A 189 -12.62 -29.82 -2.92
CA ILE A 189 -12.32 -31.16 -3.39
C ILE A 189 -10.81 -31.37 -3.33
N GLU A 190 -10.38 -32.44 -2.65
CA GLU A 190 -8.96 -32.78 -2.54
C GLU A 190 -8.34 -33.04 -3.93
N GLU A 191 -7.10 -32.64 -4.12
CA GLU A 191 -6.36 -32.87 -5.34
C GLU A 191 -6.14 -34.40 -5.52
N GLY A 192 -6.55 -34.91 -6.70
CA GLY A 192 -6.49 -36.36 -6.97
C GLY A 192 -7.68 -37.16 -6.48
N ALA A 193 -8.74 -36.50 -5.93
CA ALA A 193 -9.98 -37.22 -5.61
C ALA A 193 -10.54 -37.95 -6.83
N PRO A 194 -11.12 -39.17 -6.63
CA PRO A 194 -11.69 -39.93 -7.75
C PRO A 194 -12.82 -39.15 -8.42
N LYS A 195 -12.81 -39.14 -9.74
CA LYS A 195 -13.89 -38.51 -10.51
C LYS A 195 -15.21 -39.21 -10.19
N ALA A 196 -16.25 -38.42 -9.87
CA ALA A 196 -17.58 -38.96 -9.63
C ALA A 196 -18.06 -39.74 -10.87
N THR A 197 -18.66 -40.91 -10.63
CA THR A 197 -19.27 -41.73 -11.69
C THR A 197 -20.50 -41.04 -12.28
N GLU A 198 -20.89 -41.40 -13.49
CA GLU A 198 -22.08 -40.87 -14.17
C GLU A 198 -23.36 -41.00 -13.31
N GLU A 199 -23.49 -42.11 -12.59
CA GLU A 199 -24.62 -42.38 -11.67
C GLU A 199 -24.60 -41.43 -10.48
N MET A 200 -23.43 -41.19 -9.85
CA MET A 200 -23.28 -40.19 -8.77
C MET A 200 -23.62 -38.77 -9.23
N ARG A 201 -23.22 -38.40 -10.47
CA ARG A 201 -23.56 -37.11 -11.07
C ARG A 201 -25.05 -36.91 -11.25
N LEU A 202 -25.75 -38.00 -11.66
CA LEU A 202 -27.19 -37.99 -11.90
C LEU A 202 -28.00 -37.89 -10.58
N GLU A 203 -27.55 -38.50 -9.52
CA GLU A 203 -28.15 -38.39 -8.17
C GLU A 203 -27.92 -37.01 -7.58
N MET A 204 -26.69 -36.49 -7.65
CA MET A 204 -26.31 -35.18 -7.12
C MET A 204 -26.99 -34.03 -7.88
N SER A 205 -27.28 -34.19 -9.18
CA SER A 205 -28.03 -33.20 -9.97
C SER A 205 -29.50 -33.06 -9.53
N LYS A 206 -30.03 -33.99 -8.78
CA LYS A 206 -31.37 -33.97 -8.23
C LYS A 206 -31.47 -33.23 -6.88
N GLU A 207 -30.34 -33.05 -6.19
CA GLU A 207 -30.27 -32.42 -4.85
C GLU A 207 -29.68 -31.01 -4.83
N GLY A 208 -29.51 -30.35 -6.00
CA GLY A 208 -28.85 -29.05 -6.09
C GLY A 208 -27.32 -29.21 -6.19
N ALA A 209 -26.81 -29.10 -7.40
CA ALA A 209 -25.50 -29.58 -7.85
C ALA A 209 -24.33 -29.23 -6.93
N ILE A 210 -23.87 -30.16 -6.12
CA ILE A 210 -22.52 -30.13 -5.53
C ILE A 210 -21.53 -30.40 -6.68
N GLN A 211 -20.57 -29.46 -6.87
CA GLN A 211 -19.49 -29.65 -7.84
C GLN A 211 -18.68 -30.91 -7.49
N THR A 212 -18.53 -31.81 -8.42
CA THR A 212 -17.83 -33.09 -8.21
C THR A 212 -16.47 -33.16 -8.89
N GLN A 213 -16.07 -32.08 -9.56
CA GLN A 213 -14.78 -31.94 -10.22
C GLN A 213 -14.09 -30.69 -9.71
N ARG A 214 -12.76 -30.75 -9.67
CA ARG A 214 -11.91 -29.63 -9.30
C ARG A 214 -11.30 -29.03 -10.56
N ALA A 215 -11.31 -27.71 -10.67
CA ALA A 215 -10.57 -26.97 -11.69
C ALA A 215 -9.05 -27.12 -11.47
N LYS A 216 -8.26 -26.82 -12.48
CA LYS A 216 -6.79 -26.76 -12.38
C LYS A 216 -6.39 -25.45 -11.69
N ILE A 217 -6.44 -25.44 -10.36
CA ILE A 217 -6.21 -24.25 -9.53
C ILE A 217 -4.71 -23.91 -9.49
N ASP A 218 -4.40 -22.63 -9.67
CA ASP A 218 -3.05 -22.07 -9.54
C ASP A 218 -3.09 -20.81 -8.67
N THR A 219 -2.53 -20.88 -7.46
CA THR A 219 -2.45 -19.77 -6.49
C THR A 219 -1.08 -19.09 -6.45
N ARG A 220 -0.18 -19.40 -7.40
CA ARG A 220 1.21 -18.92 -7.38
C ARG A 220 1.58 -18.04 -8.57
N THR A 221 1.19 -18.44 -9.77
CA THR A 221 1.59 -17.77 -11.01
C THR A 221 1.11 -16.32 -11.02
N LEU A 222 -0.12 -16.07 -10.57
CA LEU A 222 -0.71 -14.73 -10.57
C LEU A 222 0.13 -13.72 -9.77
N ARG A 223 0.57 -14.10 -8.57
CA ARG A 223 1.45 -13.26 -7.73
C ARG A 223 2.75 -12.89 -8.45
N THR A 224 3.37 -13.84 -9.16
CA THR A 224 4.61 -13.57 -9.92
C THR A 224 4.35 -12.63 -11.09
N LEU A 225 3.26 -12.82 -11.84
CA LEU A 225 2.88 -11.96 -12.96
C LEU A 225 2.62 -10.52 -12.47
N MET A 226 1.81 -10.37 -11.42
CA MET A 226 1.54 -9.05 -10.83
C MET A 226 2.80 -8.40 -10.29
N GLY A 227 3.69 -9.14 -9.62
CA GLY A 227 4.98 -8.66 -9.16
C GLY A 227 5.83 -8.13 -10.31
N SER A 228 5.94 -8.88 -11.41
CA SER A 228 6.70 -8.46 -12.60
C SER A 228 6.17 -7.18 -13.26
N MET A 229 4.87 -6.91 -13.10
CA MET A 229 4.24 -5.71 -13.65
C MET A 229 4.36 -4.50 -12.71
N ARG A 230 4.12 -4.71 -11.39
CA ARG A 230 4.08 -3.64 -10.40
C ARG A 230 5.46 -3.12 -10.00
N GLN A 231 6.49 -3.97 -10.05
CA GLN A 231 7.85 -3.56 -9.68
C GLN A 231 8.42 -2.48 -10.62
N ILE A 232 8.02 -2.43 -11.89
CA ILE A 232 8.45 -1.41 -12.86
C ILE A 232 7.37 -0.34 -12.99
N LYS A 233 7.63 0.83 -12.43
CA LYS A 233 6.66 1.94 -12.42
C LYS A 233 6.58 2.60 -13.80
N THR A 234 5.37 2.79 -14.30
CA THR A 234 5.13 3.61 -15.50
C THR A 234 5.33 5.11 -15.19
N PRO A 235 5.41 5.97 -16.20
CA PRO A 235 5.47 7.41 -15.98
C PRO A 235 4.28 7.95 -15.17
N GLU A 236 3.08 7.42 -15.40
CA GLU A 236 1.86 7.82 -14.71
C GLU A 236 1.88 7.42 -13.23
N GLU A 237 2.28 6.18 -12.92
CA GLU A 237 2.48 5.70 -11.55
C GLU A 237 3.52 6.53 -10.82
N MET A 238 4.61 6.87 -11.51
CA MET A 238 5.71 7.66 -10.95
C MET A 238 5.29 9.09 -10.56
N VAL A 239 4.27 9.67 -11.20
CA VAL A 239 3.71 10.97 -10.79
C VAL A 239 3.06 10.87 -9.41
N LEU A 240 2.24 9.83 -9.18
CA LEU A 240 1.54 9.62 -7.90
C LEU A 240 2.50 9.24 -6.79
N LEU A 241 3.39 8.28 -7.05
CA LEU A 241 4.38 7.83 -6.07
C LEU A 241 5.29 8.98 -5.62
N LYS A 242 5.83 9.77 -6.54
CA LYS A 242 6.64 10.96 -6.19
C LYS A 242 5.85 11.98 -5.37
N LYS A 243 4.55 12.10 -5.60
CA LYS A 243 3.70 12.99 -4.83
C LYS A 243 3.51 12.48 -3.40
N ALA A 244 3.26 11.18 -3.21
CA ALA A 244 3.21 10.54 -1.90
C ALA A 244 4.52 10.73 -1.12
N VAL A 245 5.65 10.43 -1.77
CA VAL A 245 7.00 10.58 -1.18
C VAL A 245 7.28 12.02 -0.78
N ARG A 246 6.94 12.98 -1.64
CA ARG A 246 7.12 14.40 -1.33
C ARG A 246 6.27 14.86 -0.16
N ILE A 247 5.00 14.43 -0.09
CA ILE A 247 4.11 14.75 1.04
C ILE A 247 4.69 14.19 2.35
N SER A 248 5.23 12.96 2.33
CA SER A 248 5.89 12.34 3.48
C SER A 248 7.14 13.13 3.91
N ALA A 249 7.99 13.50 2.96
CA ALA A 249 9.17 14.34 3.23
C ALA A 249 8.78 15.71 3.84
N MET A 250 7.70 16.33 3.35
CA MET A 250 7.18 17.58 3.92
C MET A 250 6.66 17.38 5.36
N GLY A 251 6.03 16.24 5.66
CA GLY A 251 5.63 15.87 7.01
C GLY A 251 6.83 15.77 7.95
N GLN A 252 7.89 15.08 7.54
CA GLN A 252 9.14 14.97 8.28
C GLN A 252 9.77 16.37 8.56
N VAL A 253 9.82 17.23 7.53
CA VAL A 253 10.34 18.59 7.67
C VAL A 253 9.50 19.42 8.65
N GLU A 254 8.18 19.31 8.61
CA GLU A 254 7.31 20.09 9.50
C GLU A 254 7.45 19.61 10.96
N VAL A 255 7.58 18.32 11.20
CA VAL A 255 7.86 17.78 12.54
C VAL A 255 9.24 18.26 13.04
N MET A 256 10.28 18.25 12.19
CA MET A 256 11.59 18.77 12.60
C MET A 256 11.49 20.21 13.12
N LYS A 257 10.68 21.06 12.47
CA LYS A 257 10.48 22.46 12.88
C LYS A 257 9.64 22.60 14.15
N ALA A 258 8.63 21.74 14.30
CA ALA A 258 7.68 21.81 15.42
C ALA A 258 8.19 21.14 16.70
N MET A 259 9.13 20.19 16.60
CA MET A 259 9.60 19.32 17.69
C MET A 259 10.02 20.08 18.93
N LYS A 260 9.49 19.65 20.08
CA LYS A 260 9.85 20.14 21.41
C LYS A 260 9.87 18.99 22.42
N PRO A 261 10.74 19.05 23.47
CA PRO A 261 10.88 17.98 24.46
C PRO A 261 9.61 17.62 25.23
N ASN A 262 8.66 18.54 25.35
CA ASN A 262 7.40 18.31 26.07
C ASN A 262 6.27 17.73 25.22
N MET A 263 6.51 17.48 23.92
CA MET A 263 5.54 16.82 23.04
C MET A 263 5.40 15.36 23.37
N SER A 264 4.22 14.80 23.09
CA SER A 264 3.97 13.36 23.09
C SER A 264 4.26 12.74 21.72
N GLU A 265 4.50 11.43 21.69
CA GLU A 265 4.61 10.68 20.44
C GLU A 265 3.35 10.83 19.57
N THR A 266 2.16 10.81 20.21
CA THR A 266 0.87 11.02 19.51
C THR A 266 0.75 12.42 18.91
N GLU A 267 1.25 13.46 19.59
CA GLU A 267 1.24 14.84 19.05
C GLU A 267 2.14 14.95 17.82
N ILE A 268 3.31 14.30 17.86
CA ILE A 268 4.25 14.24 16.74
C ILE A 268 3.63 13.51 15.55
N GLN A 269 2.99 12.37 15.78
CA GLN A 269 2.19 11.65 14.78
C GLN A 269 1.15 12.56 14.14
N GLY A 270 0.38 13.29 14.96
CA GLY A 270 -0.68 14.18 14.48
C GLY A 270 -0.18 15.31 13.57
N ILE A 271 1.07 15.77 13.74
CA ILE A 271 1.68 16.76 12.84
C ILE A 271 1.92 16.19 11.45
N HIS A 272 2.47 14.97 11.36
CA HIS A 272 2.63 14.27 10.08
C HIS A 272 1.29 14.08 9.39
N GLU A 273 0.31 13.52 10.08
CA GLU A 273 -1.00 13.20 9.54
C GLU A 273 -1.76 14.47 9.12
N TYR A 274 -1.60 15.57 9.85
CA TYR A 274 -2.12 16.87 9.41
C TYR A 274 -1.57 17.28 8.03
N VAL A 275 -0.25 17.15 7.82
CA VAL A 275 0.37 17.45 6.53
C VAL A 275 -0.21 16.54 5.44
N TYR A 276 -0.34 15.25 5.71
CA TYR A 276 -0.92 14.28 4.77
C TYR A 276 -2.33 14.68 4.35
N LYS A 277 -3.22 14.91 5.31
CA LYS A 277 -4.61 15.30 5.06
C LYS A 277 -4.73 16.67 4.38
N LYS A 278 -3.83 17.61 4.70
CA LYS A 278 -3.78 18.92 4.03
C LYS A 278 -3.53 18.80 2.52
N TYR A 279 -2.75 17.82 2.09
CA TYR A 279 -2.43 17.59 0.68
C TYR A 279 -3.31 16.51 0.03
N GLY A 280 -4.35 16.02 0.70
CA GLY A 280 -5.39 15.19 0.14
C GLY A 280 -5.05 13.71 0.07
N THR A 281 -4.14 13.21 0.91
CA THR A 281 -3.92 11.76 1.02
C THR A 281 -5.14 11.09 1.65
N GLU A 282 -5.53 9.98 1.10
CA GLU A 282 -6.66 9.21 1.58
C GLU A 282 -6.30 8.46 2.87
N TYR A 283 -5.10 7.88 2.90
CA TYR A 283 -4.64 7.01 3.98
C TYR A 283 -3.19 7.35 4.39
N GLU A 284 -2.81 6.85 5.54
CA GLU A 284 -1.43 6.50 5.87
C GLU A 284 -1.12 5.16 5.18
N GLY A 285 0.04 5.01 4.55
CA GLY A 285 0.42 3.79 3.83
C GLY A 285 0.58 2.57 4.75
N TYR A 286 0.81 2.83 6.03
CA TYR A 286 0.90 1.89 7.14
C TYR A 286 0.68 2.62 8.47
N PRO A 287 0.39 1.92 9.59
CA PRO A 287 0.26 2.56 10.89
C PRO A 287 1.52 3.35 11.26
N SER A 288 1.36 4.64 11.53
CA SER A 288 2.45 5.56 11.86
C SER A 288 3.28 5.07 13.04
N ILE A 289 4.60 5.09 12.93
CA ILE A 289 5.56 4.70 13.96
C ILE A 289 6.26 5.96 14.48
N VAL A 290 6.10 6.25 15.76
CA VAL A 290 6.79 7.37 16.44
C VAL A 290 7.33 6.86 17.77
N GLY A 291 8.63 6.50 17.82
CA GLY A 291 9.27 5.92 19.01
C GLY A 291 10.35 6.82 19.58
N ALA A 292 10.19 7.31 20.81
CA ALA A 292 11.17 8.10 21.52
C ALA A 292 12.03 7.23 22.46
N GLY A 293 13.36 7.39 22.41
CA GLY A 293 14.29 6.63 23.23
C GLY A 293 14.15 5.14 23.05
N GLU A 294 13.92 4.39 24.15
CA GLU A 294 13.76 2.93 24.16
C GLU A 294 12.60 2.43 23.25
N ASN A 295 11.52 3.21 23.10
CA ASN A 295 10.42 2.87 22.20
C ASN A 295 10.89 2.76 20.74
N GLY A 296 11.90 3.54 20.34
CA GLY A 296 12.51 3.44 19.01
C GLY A 296 13.27 2.14 18.76
N CYS A 297 13.55 1.34 19.80
CA CYS A 297 14.14 0.01 19.67
C CYS A 297 13.11 -1.07 19.25
N VAL A 298 11.82 -0.75 19.25
CA VAL A 298 10.74 -1.61 18.76
C VAL A 298 10.48 -1.25 17.31
N LEU A 299 10.76 -2.15 16.37
CA LEU A 299 10.79 -1.84 14.93
C LEU A 299 9.45 -1.31 14.38
N HIS A 300 8.33 -1.92 14.77
CA HIS A 300 6.98 -1.49 14.39
C HIS A 300 6.22 -0.99 15.63
N TYR A 301 6.76 0.05 16.27
CA TYR A 301 6.14 0.67 17.44
C TYR A 301 5.00 1.61 17.02
N ILE A 302 3.78 1.09 17.00
CA ILE A 302 2.57 1.81 16.57
C ILE A 302 1.71 2.33 17.74
N GLU A 303 2.11 2.07 18.98
CA GLU A 303 1.36 2.53 20.15
C GLU A 303 1.45 4.03 20.34
N ASN A 304 2.61 4.63 20.05
CA ASN A 304 2.89 6.07 20.12
C ASN A 304 2.38 6.68 21.43
N SER A 305 2.63 5.97 22.56
CA SER A 305 1.93 6.23 23.82
C SER A 305 2.69 7.09 24.81
N ARG A 306 3.96 7.40 24.55
CA ARG A 306 4.77 8.22 25.45
C ARG A 306 4.30 9.67 25.46
N THR A 307 4.06 10.21 26.66
CA THR A 307 3.46 11.53 26.84
C THR A 307 4.43 12.70 26.77
N LYS A 308 5.74 12.45 26.84
CA LYS A 308 6.82 13.46 26.66
C LYS A 308 8.05 12.77 26.10
N VAL A 309 8.59 13.29 25.01
CA VAL A 309 9.80 12.75 24.38
C VAL A 309 11.10 13.23 25.03
N GLU A 310 11.06 14.27 25.85
CA GLU A 310 12.16 14.79 26.64
C GLU A 310 13.42 15.11 25.82
N GLY A 311 14.59 14.56 26.19
CA GLY A 311 15.86 14.77 25.48
C GLY A 311 16.27 13.61 24.58
N ASP A 312 15.38 12.68 24.31
CA ASP A 312 15.67 11.48 23.54
C ASP A 312 15.77 11.72 22.03
N LEU A 313 16.28 10.73 21.32
CA LEU A 313 16.03 10.61 19.89
C LEU A 313 14.58 10.15 19.67
N VAL A 314 13.94 10.72 18.66
CA VAL A 314 12.62 10.30 18.20
C VAL A 314 12.76 9.72 16.80
N LEU A 315 12.56 8.43 16.69
CA LEU A 315 12.50 7.71 15.44
C LEU A 315 11.05 7.83 14.90
N MET A 316 10.91 8.31 13.68
CA MET A 316 9.62 8.57 13.04
C MET A 316 9.62 7.92 11.67
N ASP A 317 8.81 6.88 11.53
CA ASP A 317 8.65 6.10 10.32
C ASP A 317 7.19 6.18 9.87
N LEU A 318 6.96 7.01 8.86
CA LEU A 318 5.61 7.36 8.40
C LEU A 318 5.61 7.60 6.89
N GLY A 319 4.68 6.97 6.21
CA GLY A 319 4.43 7.11 4.78
C GLY A 319 3.02 7.59 4.46
N ALA A 320 2.90 8.55 3.56
CA ALA A 320 1.62 8.98 3.01
C ALA A 320 1.20 8.05 1.86
N GLU A 321 -0.09 7.71 1.79
CA GLU A 321 -0.66 7.07 0.62
C GLU A 321 -1.46 8.07 -0.20
N TYR A 322 -1.09 8.26 -1.46
CA TYR A 322 -1.75 9.16 -2.38
C TYR A 322 -2.27 8.39 -3.61
N HIS A 323 -3.59 8.31 -3.73
CA HIS A 323 -4.27 7.59 -4.81
C HIS A 323 -3.79 6.15 -4.98
N GLY A 324 -3.58 5.46 -3.85
CA GLY A 324 -3.13 4.08 -3.75
C GLY A 324 -1.60 3.91 -3.74
N TYR A 325 -0.81 4.94 -4.03
CA TYR A 325 0.66 4.84 -4.01
C TYR A 325 1.22 5.30 -2.66
N THR A 326 1.95 4.40 -2.02
CA THR A 326 2.51 4.56 -0.68
C THR A 326 3.98 5.00 -0.73
N ALA A 327 4.32 5.99 0.09
CA ALA A 327 5.70 6.36 0.42
C ALA A 327 6.18 5.66 1.68
N ASP A 328 7.50 5.62 1.88
CA ASP A 328 8.13 5.12 3.10
C ASP A 328 9.35 5.96 3.47
N VAL A 329 9.22 6.76 4.54
CA VAL A 329 10.27 7.74 4.89
C VAL A 329 10.51 7.78 6.39
N THR A 330 11.62 7.23 6.83
CA THR A 330 12.04 7.33 8.23
C THR A 330 13.07 8.44 8.45
N ARG A 331 12.86 9.21 9.51
CA ARG A 331 13.87 10.10 10.10
C ARG A 331 13.95 9.88 11.61
N THR A 332 15.17 10.02 12.14
CA THR A 332 15.42 10.05 13.58
C THR A 332 16.02 11.40 13.97
N ILE A 333 15.39 12.11 14.90
CA ILE A 333 15.81 13.46 15.28
C ILE A 333 15.92 13.62 16.81
N PRO A 334 16.79 14.53 17.31
CA PRO A 334 16.88 14.80 18.75
C PRO A 334 15.75 15.71 19.20
N ALA A 335 14.91 15.28 20.13
CA ALA A 335 13.80 16.10 20.64
C ALA A 335 14.23 17.46 21.20
N SER A 336 15.46 17.53 21.73
CA SER A 336 16.07 18.79 22.26
C SER A 336 16.51 19.79 21.17
N GLY A 337 16.46 19.41 19.88
CA GLY A 337 16.99 20.18 18.76
C GLY A 337 18.50 20.06 18.56
N LYS A 338 19.18 19.22 19.36
CA LYS A 338 20.62 18.99 19.25
C LYS A 338 20.98 17.56 19.68
N PHE A 339 21.74 16.86 18.85
CA PHE A 339 22.27 15.53 19.19
C PHE A 339 23.27 15.60 20.34
N THR A 340 23.23 14.65 21.28
CA THR A 340 24.36 14.41 22.19
C THR A 340 25.54 13.79 21.42
N PRO A 341 26.76 13.76 21.98
CA PRO A 341 27.86 13.09 21.30
C PRO A 341 27.61 11.61 20.99
N GLU A 342 26.93 10.90 21.89
CA GLU A 342 26.59 9.47 21.76
C GLU A 342 25.51 9.28 20.66
N GLN A 343 24.43 10.05 20.72
CA GLN A 343 23.36 10.04 19.71
C GLN A 343 23.93 10.33 18.31
N LYS A 344 24.79 11.37 18.21
CA LYS A 344 25.40 11.75 16.94
C LYS A 344 26.33 10.68 16.40
N ALA A 345 27.10 10.01 17.25
CA ALA A 345 28.04 8.96 16.83
C ALA A 345 27.28 7.78 16.16
N ILE A 346 26.18 7.32 16.78
CA ILE A 346 25.32 6.27 16.19
C ILE A 346 24.62 6.78 14.94
N TYR A 347 24.06 8.00 14.99
CA TYR A 347 23.35 8.59 13.87
C TYR A 347 24.23 8.70 12.61
N ASP A 348 25.45 9.20 12.76
CA ASP A 348 26.38 9.38 11.64
C ASP A 348 26.81 8.03 11.03
N ILE A 349 26.93 6.95 11.82
CA ILE A 349 27.17 5.60 11.29
C ILE A 349 26.00 5.14 10.42
N VAL A 350 24.74 5.32 10.88
CA VAL A 350 23.56 4.93 10.12
C VAL A 350 23.44 5.76 8.83
N TYR A 351 23.74 7.05 8.90
CA TYR A 351 23.77 7.92 7.72
C TYR A 351 24.77 7.43 6.67
N GLU A 352 26.00 7.09 7.07
CA GLU A 352 27.01 6.56 6.14
C GLU A 352 26.64 5.15 5.63
N ALA A 353 26.02 4.33 6.46
CA ALA A 353 25.50 3.03 6.05
C ALA A 353 24.40 3.18 4.99
N GLN A 354 23.49 4.15 5.15
CA GLN A 354 22.47 4.44 4.17
C GLN A 354 23.08 4.93 2.85
N ASN A 355 24.09 5.80 2.89
CA ASN A 355 24.79 6.23 1.68
C ASN A 355 25.42 5.04 0.93
N ALA A 356 26.07 4.11 1.66
CA ALA A 356 26.65 2.91 1.06
C ALA A 356 25.56 2.00 0.43
N GLY A 357 24.40 1.86 1.09
CA GLY A 357 23.26 1.15 0.56
C GLY A 357 22.68 1.80 -0.71
N ILE A 358 22.52 3.13 -0.71
CA ILE A 358 22.04 3.89 -1.87
C ILE A 358 23.02 3.76 -3.05
N GLU A 359 24.33 3.90 -2.82
CA GLU A 359 25.35 3.73 -3.87
C GLU A 359 25.32 2.32 -4.49
N ALA A 360 24.94 1.30 -3.70
CA ALA A 360 24.79 -0.07 -4.18
C ALA A 360 23.44 -0.33 -4.86
N ALA A 361 22.46 0.58 -4.79
CA ALA A 361 21.14 0.45 -5.39
C ALA A 361 21.19 0.80 -6.89
N VAL A 362 21.91 0.02 -7.68
CA VAL A 362 22.13 0.21 -9.12
C VAL A 362 21.62 -0.99 -9.92
N ILE A 363 21.39 -0.78 -11.20
CA ILE A 363 20.93 -1.83 -12.13
C ILE A 363 21.82 -3.07 -12.02
N GLY A 364 21.19 -4.24 -11.93
CA GLY A 364 21.84 -5.55 -11.83
C GLY A 364 22.18 -5.99 -10.40
N ASN A 365 22.16 -5.09 -9.44
CA ASN A 365 22.22 -5.43 -8.01
C ASN A 365 20.81 -5.80 -7.48
N ASN A 366 20.69 -6.00 -6.18
CA ASN A 366 19.43 -6.31 -5.49
C ASN A 366 19.51 -5.88 -4.01
N GLY A 367 18.43 -6.03 -3.25
CA GLY A 367 18.39 -5.65 -1.83
C GLY A 367 19.42 -6.35 -0.95
N ARG A 368 19.85 -7.57 -1.28
CA ARG A 368 20.94 -8.25 -0.60
C ARG A 368 22.27 -7.49 -0.75
N LYS A 369 22.55 -6.99 -1.97
CA LYS A 369 23.78 -6.24 -2.22
C LYS A 369 23.79 -4.89 -1.47
N THR A 370 22.67 -4.20 -1.39
CA THR A 370 22.54 -2.97 -0.60
C THR A 370 22.81 -3.25 0.89
N PHE A 371 22.23 -4.34 1.41
CA PHE A 371 22.49 -4.79 2.79
C PHE A 371 23.97 -5.09 3.05
N GLU A 372 24.63 -5.83 2.15
CA GLU A 372 26.04 -6.19 2.29
C GLU A 372 26.97 -4.96 2.39
N GLU A 373 26.66 -3.89 1.68
CA GLU A 373 27.47 -2.66 1.75
C GLU A 373 27.16 -1.85 3.02
N ALA A 374 25.88 -1.72 3.39
CA ALA A 374 25.49 -0.99 4.60
C ALA A 374 26.00 -1.67 5.90
N ILE A 375 25.88 -2.99 6.02
CA ILE A 375 26.31 -3.71 7.23
C ILE A 375 27.82 -3.63 7.46
N LYS A 376 28.64 -3.50 6.42
CA LYS A 376 30.09 -3.28 6.55
C LYS A 376 30.37 -1.96 7.27
N VAL A 377 29.64 -0.90 6.92
CA VAL A 377 29.76 0.42 7.55
C VAL A 377 29.31 0.34 9.01
N ILE A 378 28.16 -0.28 9.26
CA ILE A 378 27.63 -0.46 10.62
C ILE A 378 28.63 -1.23 11.51
N ASN A 379 29.09 -2.41 11.07
CA ASN A 379 30.00 -3.23 11.88
C ASN A 379 31.29 -2.51 12.16
N LYS A 380 31.84 -1.78 11.18
CA LYS A 380 33.06 -0.97 11.38
C LYS A 380 32.81 0.12 12.43
N GLY A 381 31.72 0.87 12.33
CA GLY A 381 31.38 1.94 13.27
C GLY A 381 31.13 1.41 14.68
N LEU A 382 30.37 0.32 14.83
CA LEU A 382 30.13 -0.32 16.13
C LEU A 382 31.42 -0.82 16.79
N LEU A 383 32.37 -1.36 16.01
CA LEU A 383 33.68 -1.77 16.49
C LEU A 383 34.51 -0.56 16.95
N GLU A 384 34.51 0.52 16.17
CA GLU A 384 35.26 1.75 16.54
C GLU A 384 34.72 2.40 17.82
N LEU A 385 33.40 2.29 18.07
CA LEU A 385 32.76 2.76 19.30
C LEU A 385 32.87 1.76 20.47
N GLY A 386 33.43 0.57 20.26
CA GLY A 386 33.59 -0.49 21.28
C GLY A 386 32.25 -1.16 21.67
N ILE A 387 31.21 -1.03 20.84
CA ILE A 387 29.90 -1.67 21.04
C ILE A 387 29.97 -3.15 20.70
N ILE A 388 30.73 -3.52 19.65
CA ILE A 388 31.11 -4.89 19.33
C ILE A 388 32.64 -5.06 19.49
N LYS A 389 33.10 -6.31 19.67
CA LYS A 389 34.52 -6.62 19.95
C LYS A 389 35.30 -7.04 18.71
N SER A 390 34.60 -7.48 17.66
CA SER A 390 35.22 -7.86 16.38
C SER A 390 34.23 -7.74 15.26
N LEU A 391 34.70 -7.64 13.99
CA LEU A 391 33.83 -7.57 12.80
C LEU A 391 33.06 -8.86 12.56
N ASP A 392 33.49 -9.99 13.10
CA ASP A 392 32.85 -11.29 12.96
C ASP A 392 31.86 -11.57 14.10
N GLU A 393 31.72 -10.64 15.05
CA GLU A 393 30.76 -10.77 16.16
C GLU A 393 29.32 -10.75 15.63
N ARG A 394 28.54 -11.77 15.98
CA ARG A 394 27.10 -11.77 15.71
C ARG A 394 26.40 -10.86 16.70
N HIS A 395 25.69 -9.91 16.20
CA HIS A 395 24.90 -8.97 17.01
C HIS A 395 23.49 -8.77 16.43
N MET A 396 22.62 -8.19 17.23
CA MET A 396 21.21 -7.90 16.87
C MET A 396 20.94 -6.40 16.73
N TYR A 397 21.99 -5.57 16.60
CA TYR A 397 21.83 -4.12 16.47
C TYR A 397 21.25 -3.68 15.11
N LEU A 398 21.25 -4.54 14.09
CA LEU A 398 20.50 -4.40 12.86
C LEU A 398 19.78 -5.73 12.58
N PRO A 399 18.53 -5.92 13.09
CA PRO A 399 17.85 -7.21 13.01
C PRO A 399 17.00 -7.42 11.76
N HIS A 400 16.93 -6.45 10.84
CA HIS A 400 16.06 -6.49 9.66
C HIS A 400 16.82 -6.28 8.34
N GLY A 401 16.16 -6.57 7.22
CA GLY A 401 16.60 -6.17 5.88
C GLY A 401 16.53 -4.65 5.73
N ILE A 402 17.26 -4.09 4.76
CA ILE A 402 17.31 -2.64 4.57
C ILE A 402 16.70 -2.16 3.26
N SER A 403 15.94 -3.01 2.58
CA SER A 403 15.36 -2.65 1.28
C SER A 403 14.19 -3.54 0.92
N HIS A 404 13.11 -2.95 0.51
CA HIS A 404 11.96 -3.59 -0.14
C HIS A 404 11.44 -2.71 -1.29
N HIS A 405 10.62 -3.30 -2.16
CA HIS A 405 9.91 -2.54 -3.18
C HIS A 405 8.76 -1.75 -2.56
N ILE A 406 8.45 -0.61 -3.17
CA ILE A 406 7.37 0.29 -2.77
C ILE A 406 6.50 0.67 -3.98
N GLY A 407 5.22 0.91 -3.76
CA GLY A 407 4.27 1.25 -4.82
C GLY A 407 2.83 1.31 -4.33
N LEU A 408 1.97 0.42 -4.81
CA LEU A 408 0.59 0.26 -4.34
C LEU A 408 0.48 -0.49 -3.00
N ASP A 409 1.59 -0.86 -2.43
CA ASP A 409 1.73 -1.40 -1.10
C ASP A 409 3.07 -0.93 -0.55
N VAL A 410 3.19 -0.76 0.77
CA VAL A 410 4.46 -0.41 1.40
C VAL A 410 5.51 -1.50 1.16
N HIS A 411 5.12 -2.77 1.25
CA HIS A 411 5.94 -3.91 0.82
C HIS A 411 5.44 -4.43 -0.54
N ASP A 412 5.68 -3.64 -1.61
CA ASP A 412 5.11 -3.89 -2.92
C ASP A 412 5.60 -5.19 -3.55
N LEU A 413 4.75 -5.78 -4.38
CA LEU A 413 5.04 -7.03 -5.08
C LEU A 413 6.23 -6.87 -6.04
N ASN A 414 7.06 -7.92 -6.09
CA ASN A 414 8.14 -8.07 -7.04
C ASN A 414 8.32 -9.54 -7.44
N ASP A 415 9.08 -9.81 -8.47
CA ASP A 415 9.35 -11.17 -8.96
C ASP A 415 10.74 -11.72 -8.52
N GLY A 416 11.43 -11.00 -7.64
CA GLY A 416 12.76 -11.36 -7.13
C GLY A 416 13.91 -11.10 -8.11
N SER A 417 13.65 -10.40 -9.21
CA SER A 417 14.70 -10.03 -10.17
C SER A 417 15.68 -9.00 -9.61
N SER A 418 16.84 -8.86 -10.25
CA SER A 418 17.77 -7.77 -9.97
C SER A 418 17.15 -6.41 -10.30
N PHE A 419 17.67 -5.35 -9.70
CA PHE A 419 17.20 -3.98 -9.92
C PHE A 419 17.26 -3.60 -11.40
N MET A 420 16.16 -3.03 -11.87
CA MET A 420 15.97 -2.52 -13.25
C MET A 420 15.53 -1.06 -13.20
N PRO A 421 15.66 -0.32 -14.32
CA PRO A 421 15.18 1.06 -14.40
C PRO A 421 13.69 1.16 -14.06
N ASN A 422 13.30 2.23 -13.37
CA ASN A 422 11.95 2.52 -12.90
C ASN A 422 11.43 1.60 -11.77
N MET A 423 12.28 0.80 -11.14
CA MET A 423 12.00 0.26 -9.82
C MET A 423 12.17 1.35 -8.77
N VAL A 424 11.33 1.34 -7.74
CA VAL A 424 11.50 2.16 -6.54
C VAL A 424 11.60 1.23 -5.35
N VAL A 425 12.63 1.43 -4.54
CA VAL A 425 12.93 0.61 -3.37
C VAL A 425 13.31 1.49 -2.19
N THR A 426 13.07 1.02 -0.97
CA THR A 426 13.58 1.67 0.25
C THR A 426 15.06 1.37 0.44
N ILE A 427 15.78 2.28 1.12
CA ILE A 427 17.10 2.01 1.72
C ILE A 427 17.05 2.54 3.15
N GLU A 428 16.99 1.62 4.14
CA GLU A 428 16.55 1.88 5.51
C GLU A 428 17.44 1.23 6.60
N PRO A 429 18.77 1.37 6.58
CA PRO A 429 19.57 0.81 7.65
C PRO A 429 19.23 1.46 9.00
N GLY A 430 19.37 0.66 10.07
CA GLY A 430 19.20 1.14 11.43
C GLY A 430 20.19 0.54 12.41
N ILE A 431 20.35 1.18 13.57
CA ILE A 431 21.05 0.66 14.74
C ILE A 431 20.12 0.84 15.95
N TYR A 432 19.87 -0.24 16.65
CA TYR A 432 18.96 -0.30 17.80
C TYR A 432 19.71 -0.91 18.99
N ILE A 433 19.87 -0.15 20.07
CA ILE A 433 20.62 -0.54 21.26
C ILE A 433 19.69 -0.51 22.48
N PRO A 434 18.87 -1.56 22.68
CA PRO A 434 17.97 -1.61 23.83
C PRO A 434 18.73 -1.65 25.15
N GLU A 435 18.04 -1.27 26.24
CA GLU A 435 18.56 -1.39 27.61
C GLU A 435 18.99 -2.84 27.91
N GLY A 436 20.12 -2.99 28.58
CA GLY A 436 20.70 -4.32 28.87
C GLY A 436 21.52 -4.92 27.73
N SER A 437 21.74 -4.19 26.63
CA SER A 437 22.67 -4.61 25.57
C SER A 437 24.10 -4.81 26.12
N PRO A 438 24.90 -5.78 25.60
CA PRO A 438 26.22 -6.13 26.11
C PRO A 438 27.30 -5.09 25.71
N CYS A 439 27.01 -3.80 25.91
CA CYS A 439 27.90 -2.68 25.69
C CYS A 439 27.78 -1.65 26.82
N ASP A 440 28.56 -0.55 26.76
CA ASP A 440 28.50 0.53 27.75
C ASP A 440 27.08 1.13 27.81
N GLU A 441 26.55 1.34 29.01
CA GLU A 441 25.19 1.85 29.28
C GLU A 441 24.90 3.20 28.62
N LYS A 442 25.92 4.01 28.32
CA LYS A 442 25.77 5.28 27.61
C LYS A 442 25.17 5.14 26.20
N TRP A 443 25.17 3.92 25.63
CA TRP A 443 24.59 3.61 24.32
C TRP A 443 23.14 3.11 24.41
N TRP A 444 22.68 2.70 25.60
CA TRP A 444 21.36 2.13 25.75
C TRP A 444 20.24 3.12 25.44
N GLY A 445 19.15 2.64 24.89
CA GLY A 445 18.01 3.46 24.47
C GLY A 445 18.26 4.30 23.21
N ILE A 446 19.41 4.14 22.54
CA ILE A 446 19.69 4.81 21.27
C ILE A 446 19.18 3.91 20.14
N ALA A 447 18.17 4.41 19.43
CA ALA A 447 17.62 3.80 18.21
C ALA A 447 17.67 4.80 17.08
N VAL A 448 18.21 4.40 15.94
CA VAL A 448 18.30 5.23 14.72
C VAL A 448 17.92 4.39 13.51
N ARG A 449 16.95 4.81 12.71
CA ARG A 449 16.70 4.40 11.32
C ARG A 449 16.66 5.64 10.44
N ILE A 450 17.27 5.58 9.27
CA ILE A 450 17.20 6.60 8.24
C ILE A 450 16.82 5.90 6.96
N GLU A 451 15.71 6.32 6.37
CA GLU A 451 15.10 5.68 5.22
C GLU A 451 14.69 6.66 4.16
N ASP A 452 14.91 6.28 2.94
CA ASP A 452 14.48 7.01 1.75
C ASP A 452 13.98 6.07 0.65
N ASP A 453 13.03 6.58 -0.14
CA ASP A 453 12.56 5.97 -1.37
C ASP A 453 13.53 6.25 -2.52
N ILE A 454 14.12 5.21 -3.07
CA ILE A 454 15.18 5.31 -4.07
C ILE A 454 14.70 4.80 -5.43
N LEU A 455 14.67 5.69 -6.41
CA LEU A 455 14.38 5.35 -7.80
C LEU A 455 15.64 4.84 -8.49
N ILE A 456 15.56 3.63 -9.04
CA ILE A 456 16.63 3.02 -9.84
C ILE A 456 16.58 3.59 -11.26
N THR A 457 17.70 4.14 -11.73
CA THR A 457 17.81 4.69 -13.09
C THR A 457 19.09 4.25 -13.81
N GLU A 458 19.12 4.41 -15.12
CA GLU A 458 20.34 4.14 -15.94
C GLU A 458 21.54 5.02 -15.53
N LYS A 459 21.29 6.16 -14.91
CA LYS A 459 22.33 7.12 -14.47
C LYS A 459 22.73 6.95 -13.00
N GLY A 460 22.18 5.94 -12.32
CA GLY A 460 22.35 5.69 -10.90
C GLY A 460 21.07 5.94 -10.08
N PRO A 461 21.13 5.72 -8.77
CA PRO A 461 19.99 5.88 -7.87
C PRO A 461 19.63 7.37 -7.69
N ILE A 462 18.32 7.64 -7.58
CA ILE A 462 17.80 8.97 -7.26
C ILE A 462 17.00 8.87 -5.95
N ASN A 463 17.39 9.62 -4.95
CA ASN A 463 16.63 9.75 -3.71
C ASN A 463 15.41 10.65 -3.95
N LEU A 464 14.21 10.10 -3.82
CA LEU A 464 12.94 10.80 -4.05
C LEU A 464 12.50 11.61 -2.83
N SER A 465 12.89 11.21 -1.61
CA SER A 465 12.55 11.84 -0.33
C SER A 465 13.62 12.83 0.16
N GLY A 466 14.57 13.20 -0.69
CA GLY A 466 15.71 14.04 -0.34
C GLY A 466 15.38 15.47 0.09
N GLU A 467 14.12 15.94 0.00
CA GLU A 467 13.66 17.20 0.57
C GLU A 467 13.73 17.19 2.12
N ALA A 468 13.62 16.01 2.76
CA ALA A 468 13.80 15.84 4.20
C ALA A 468 15.28 15.65 4.53
N PRO A 469 15.91 16.55 5.32
CA PRO A 469 17.32 16.46 5.68
C PRO A 469 17.69 15.12 6.30
N ARG A 470 18.90 14.62 5.97
CA ARG A 470 19.44 13.37 6.52
C ARG A 470 20.71 13.58 7.35
N LYS A 471 21.49 14.63 7.08
CA LYS A 471 22.70 14.90 7.85
C LYS A 471 22.36 15.48 9.21
N SER A 472 23.03 15.04 10.26
CA SER A 472 22.79 15.48 11.62
C SER A 472 22.84 17.01 11.77
N ASN A 473 23.80 17.69 11.14
CA ASN A 473 23.89 19.14 11.16
C ASN A 473 22.81 19.88 10.37
N GLU A 474 22.29 19.29 9.30
CA GLU A 474 21.18 19.82 8.51
C GLU A 474 19.85 19.69 9.28
N ILE A 475 19.66 18.57 10.00
CA ILE A 475 18.53 18.37 10.92
C ILE A 475 18.53 19.44 12.02
N GLU A 476 19.67 19.60 12.72
CA GLU A 476 19.80 20.64 13.76
C GLU A 476 19.57 22.06 13.23
N ALA A 477 19.89 22.31 11.96
CA ALA A 477 19.62 23.59 11.31
C ALA A 477 18.13 23.74 10.95
N MET A 478 17.47 22.66 10.49
CA MET A 478 16.03 22.65 10.18
C MET A 478 15.20 22.87 11.45
N MET A 479 15.56 22.23 12.55
CA MET A 479 14.87 22.35 13.84
C MET A 479 14.91 23.77 14.46
N LYS A 480 15.78 24.65 13.95
CA LYS A 480 15.80 26.08 14.36
C LYS A 480 14.82 26.96 13.56
N GLN A 481 14.22 26.43 12.52
CA GLN A 481 13.29 27.17 11.69
C GLN A 481 11.91 27.20 12.32
N LYS A 482 11.11 28.24 11.99
CA LYS A 482 9.73 28.36 12.44
C LYS A 482 8.85 27.30 11.80
N SER A 483 8.08 26.58 12.62
CA SER A 483 7.02 25.69 12.17
C SER A 483 5.81 26.47 11.65
N ALA A 484 5.09 25.92 10.69
CA ALA A 484 3.80 26.42 10.27
C ALA A 484 2.74 26.33 11.39
N LEU A 485 2.97 25.49 12.40
CA LEU A 485 2.08 25.25 13.53
C LEU A 485 2.41 26.08 14.78
N ASP A 486 3.50 26.87 14.80
CA ASP A 486 3.91 27.64 15.99
C ASP A 486 2.84 28.62 16.48
N ASP A 487 2.00 29.13 15.59
CA ASP A 487 0.91 30.04 15.93
C ASP A 487 -0.43 29.30 16.18
N PHE A 488 -0.44 27.96 16.06
CA PHE A 488 -1.62 27.12 16.28
C PHE A 488 -1.70 26.72 17.75
N THR A 489 -2.61 27.34 18.48
CA THR A 489 -2.81 27.04 19.90
C THR A 489 -4.22 26.55 20.17
N LEU A 490 -4.33 25.44 20.86
CA LEU A 490 -5.60 24.89 21.35
C LEU A 490 -5.79 25.24 22.85
N PRO A 491 -7.02 25.38 23.32
CA PRO A 491 -7.30 25.45 24.74
C PRO A 491 -6.74 24.22 25.47
N LYS A 492 -6.33 24.42 26.74
CA LYS A 492 -6.01 23.27 27.58
C LYS A 492 -7.23 22.40 27.78
N LEU A 493 -7.01 21.07 27.87
CA LEU A 493 -8.07 20.09 27.99
C LEU A 493 -8.30 19.96 29.44
N ASP A 494 -8.11 20.64 30.33
CA ASP A 494 -8.35 20.32 31.66
C ASP A 494 -9.13 21.14 32.38
N ASP A 495 -9.79 20.88 33.26
CA ASP A 495 -9.22 20.49 34.51
C ASP A 495 -10.12 19.66 35.30
#